data_95b79c1f76a6a06908670ee054ac5df0
#
_entry.id   95b79c1f76a6a06908670ee054ac5df0
#
_cell.length_a   1.000
_cell.length_b   1.000
_cell.length_c   1.000
_cell.angle_alpha   90.00
_cell.angle_beta   90.00
_cell.angle_gamma   90.00
#
_symmetry.space_group_name_H-M   'P 1'
#
loop_
_entity.id
_entity.type
_entity.pdbx_description
1 polymer ?
#
loop_
_entity_poly.entity_id
_entity_poly.type
_entity_poly.pdbx_seq_one_letter_code
_entity_poly.pdbx_strand_id
1 'polypeptide(L)'
;MRPLGYNPAMSDENQILIPPSFEAVHRDARGRLQLPRADFRARYELCEDMAQMLVEPCQARLHDMGLSEDLILARTEAGLAADGAGFSAGEAAWVVTRLAELLGWPHAGLVPPPEQPPPRWA
;
A
#
# COMPACT_ATOMS: atom_id res chain seq x y z
N MET A 1 36.59 6.24 5.43
CA MET A 1 35.95 5.87 5.33
C MET A 1 35.38 5.48 5.40
N ARG A 2 35.24 5.67 5.32
CA ARG A 2 34.44 5.23 5.22
C ARG A 2 34.06 5.12 4.99
N PRO A 3 34.36 5.35 4.84
CA PRO A 3 33.67 5.15 4.56
C PRO A 3 33.10 4.89 4.44
N LEU A 4 33.11 5.25 4.30
CA LEU A 4 32.45 4.90 4.12
C LEU A 4 31.86 4.52 4.04
N GLY A 5 32.19 4.63 4.05
CA GLY A 5 31.48 4.16 3.85
C GLY A 5 31.10 4.01 3.94
N TYR A 6 30.85 4.32 3.76
CA TYR A 6 30.07 4.05 3.78
C TYR A 6 29.60 3.95 3.28
N ASN A 7 29.83 3.94 2.79
CA ASN A 7 28.99 3.93 2.22
C ASN A 7 27.97 3.79 2.42
N PRO A 8 27.68 4.05 2.34
CA PRO A 8 26.45 4.01 3.07
C PRO A 8 25.24 4.25 2.24
N ALA A 9 25.30 5.11 1.33
CA ALA A 9 24.16 5.34 0.49
C ALA A 9 23.66 4.08 -0.13
N MET A 10 24.56 3.25 -0.49
CA MET A 10 24.16 2.02 -1.04
C MET A 10 23.52 1.16 -0.04
N SER A 11 23.95 1.28 1.17
CA SER A 11 23.32 0.56 2.23
C SER A 11 21.89 0.96 2.38
N ASP A 12 21.61 2.24 2.21
CA ASP A 12 20.25 2.70 2.32
C ASP A 12 19.34 2.03 1.34
N GLU A 13 19.80 1.88 0.13
CA GLU A 13 18.99 1.19 -0.85
C GLU A 13 18.70 -0.22 -0.44
N ASN A 14 19.68 -0.88 0.11
CA ASN A 14 19.50 -2.25 0.51
C ASN A 14 18.63 -2.37 1.72
N GLN A 15 18.37 -1.28 2.39
CA GLN A 15 17.62 -1.31 3.63
C GLN A 15 16.19 -0.87 3.47
N ILE A 16 15.74 -0.68 2.25
CA ILE A 16 14.33 -0.39 2.05
C ILE A 16 13.54 -1.60 2.50
N LEU A 17 12.64 -1.35 3.42
CA LEU A 17 11.83 -2.42 3.98
C LEU A 17 10.49 -2.43 3.29
N ILE A 18 10.21 -3.52 2.62
CA ILE A 18 8.93 -3.68 1.96
C ILE A 18 8.02 -4.40 2.93
N PRO A 19 6.84 -3.84 3.22
CA PRO A 19 5.97 -4.45 4.22
C PRO A 19 5.51 -5.85 3.79
N PRO A 20 5.30 -6.73 4.76
CA PRO A 20 4.78 -8.06 4.44
C PRO A 20 3.46 -8.01 3.70
N SER A 21 2.65 -7.00 3.93
CA SER A 21 1.38 -6.87 3.22
C SER A 21 1.58 -6.72 1.72
N PHE A 22 2.64 -6.02 1.31
CA PHE A 22 2.92 -5.89 -0.11
C PHE A 22 3.55 -7.17 -0.65
N GLU A 23 4.40 -7.81 0.14
CA GLU A 23 4.96 -9.09 -0.28
C GLU A 23 3.86 -10.08 -0.57
N ALA A 24 2.81 -10.09 0.24
CA ALA A 24 1.72 -11.03 0.04
C ALA A 24 1.04 -10.84 -1.31
N VAL A 25 1.04 -9.62 -1.83
CA VAL A 25 0.45 -9.36 -3.14
C VAL A 25 1.18 -10.10 -4.24
N HIS A 26 2.49 -10.27 -4.09
CA HIS A 26 3.33 -10.79 -5.16
C HIS A 26 3.93 -12.15 -4.86
N ARG A 27 3.42 -12.85 -3.85
CA ARG A 27 3.87 -14.21 -3.57
C ARG A 27 2.78 -15.19 -3.90
N ASP A 28 3.18 -16.36 -4.38
CA ASP A 28 2.21 -17.40 -4.68
C ASP A 28 1.86 -18.18 -3.41
N ALA A 29 1.05 -19.22 -3.56
CA ALA A 29 0.60 -20.01 -2.41
C ALA A 29 1.74 -20.68 -1.68
N ARG A 30 2.88 -20.84 -2.33
CA ARG A 30 4.05 -21.45 -1.70
C ARG A 30 5.00 -20.42 -1.14
N GLY A 31 4.63 -19.16 -1.20
CA GLY A 31 5.46 -18.09 -0.67
C GLY A 31 6.55 -17.63 -1.62
N ARG A 32 6.51 -18.05 -2.87
CA ARG A 32 7.52 -17.65 -3.84
C ARG A 32 7.18 -16.31 -4.46
N LEU A 33 8.16 -15.45 -4.54
CA LEU A 33 7.99 -14.18 -5.19
C LEU A 33 7.74 -14.40 -6.69
N GLN A 34 6.74 -13.73 -7.24
CA GLN A 34 6.29 -13.98 -8.61
C GLN A 34 7.02 -13.15 -9.66
N LEU A 35 7.88 -12.24 -9.26
CA LEU A 35 8.62 -11.41 -10.19
C LEU A 35 10.04 -11.21 -9.67
N PRO A 36 10.95 -10.79 -10.57
CA PRO A 36 12.31 -10.52 -10.13
C PRO A 36 12.35 -9.49 -9.02
N ARG A 37 13.34 -9.61 -8.16
CA ARG A 37 13.40 -8.74 -6.98
C ARG A 37 13.45 -7.26 -7.34
N ALA A 38 14.16 -6.91 -8.41
CA ALA A 38 14.22 -5.51 -8.80
C ALA A 38 12.85 -5.00 -9.23
N ASP A 39 12.09 -5.84 -9.94
CA ASP A 39 10.75 -5.47 -10.36
C ASP A 39 9.81 -5.38 -9.16
N PHE A 40 9.95 -6.29 -8.23
CA PHE A 40 9.14 -6.28 -7.02
C PHE A 40 9.35 -4.97 -6.25
N ARG A 41 10.61 -4.56 -6.09
CA ARG A 41 10.90 -3.32 -5.40
C ARG A 41 10.33 -2.12 -6.16
N ALA A 42 10.48 -2.12 -7.48
CA ALA A 42 9.94 -1.02 -8.28
C ALA A 42 8.42 -0.94 -8.16
N ARG A 43 7.75 -2.09 -8.13
CA ARG A 43 6.30 -2.09 -7.94
C ARG A 43 5.92 -1.55 -6.57
N TYR A 44 6.67 -1.91 -5.56
CA TYR A 44 6.38 -1.38 -4.23
C TYR A 44 6.51 0.14 -4.21
N GLU A 45 7.60 0.66 -4.77
CA GLU A 45 7.81 2.10 -4.78
C GLU A 45 6.71 2.81 -5.54
N LEU A 46 6.30 2.24 -6.66
CA LEU A 46 5.23 2.82 -7.44
C LEU A 46 3.91 2.85 -6.67
N CYS A 47 3.59 1.76 -6.00
CA CYS A 47 2.34 1.67 -5.25
C CYS A 47 2.35 2.61 -4.04
N GLU A 48 3.49 2.70 -3.35
CA GLU A 48 3.58 3.60 -2.21
C GLU A 48 3.48 5.05 -2.68
N ASP A 49 4.16 5.40 -3.77
CA ASP A 49 4.07 6.75 -4.30
C ASP A 49 2.65 7.09 -4.72
N MET A 50 1.96 6.13 -5.32
CA MET A 50 0.59 6.38 -5.72
C MET A 50 -0.30 6.64 -4.51
N ALA A 51 -0.12 5.87 -3.44
CA ALA A 51 -0.90 6.10 -2.23
C ALA A 51 -0.65 7.51 -1.69
N GLN A 52 0.61 7.94 -1.68
CA GLN A 52 0.94 9.27 -1.19
C GLN A 52 0.29 10.35 -2.06
N MET A 53 0.33 10.17 -3.37
CA MET A 53 -0.21 11.15 -4.29
C MET A 53 -1.72 11.27 -4.20
N LEU A 54 -2.40 10.24 -3.76
CA LEU A 54 -3.86 10.25 -3.71
C LEU A 54 -4.41 10.88 -2.45
N VAL A 55 -3.57 11.21 -1.49
CA VAL A 55 -4.05 11.76 -0.21
C VAL A 55 -4.85 13.06 -0.44
N GLU A 56 -4.24 14.02 -1.11
CA GLU A 56 -4.92 15.29 -1.30
C GLU A 56 -6.18 15.21 -2.14
N PRO A 57 -6.16 14.53 -3.29
CA PRO A 57 -7.40 14.42 -4.07
C PRO A 57 -8.52 13.75 -3.30
N CYS A 58 -8.21 12.76 -2.49
CA CYS A 58 -9.24 12.09 -1.72
C CYS A 58 -9.82 12.99 -0.63
N GLN A 59 -8.95 13.75 0.02
CA GLN A 59 -9.43 14.71 1.01
C GLN A 59 -10.31 15.78 0.36
N ALA A 60 -9.95 16.22 -0.83
CA ALA A 60 -10.74 17.19 -1.54
C ALA A 60 -12.12 16.64 -1.87
N ARG A 61 -12.19 15.40 -2.29
CA ARG A 61 -13.48 14.79 -2.60
C ARG A 61 -14.37 14.71 -1.38
N LEU A 62 -13.78 14.39 -0.24
CA LEU A 62 -14.53 14.33 0.99
C LEU A 62 -15.09 15.69 1.36
N HIS A 63 -14.25 16.71 1.32
CA HIS A 63 -14.64 18.05 1.78
C HIS A 63 -15.47 18.81 0.76
N ASP A 64 -15.12 18.69 -0.51
CA ASP A 64 -15.76 19.52 -1.54
C ASP A 64 -16.99 18.88 -2.11
N MET A 65 -17.02 17.56 -2.19
CA MET A 65 -18.13 16.87 -2.82
C MET A 65 -19.01 16.14 -1.84
N GLY A 66 -18.61 16.06 -0.59
CA GLY A 66 -19.43 15.42 0.43
C GLY A 66 -19.58 13.92 0.25
N LEU A 67 -18.67 13.29 -0.48
CA LEU A 67 -18.73 11.85 -0.65
C LEU A 67 -18.24 11.16 0.62
N SER A 68 -18.78 9.97 0.86
CA SER A 68 -18.34 9.23 2.04
C SER A 68 -16.93 8.66 1.81
N GLU A 69 -16.23 8.44 2.91
CA GLU A 69 -14.90 7.85 2.85
C GLU A 69 -14.91 6.52 2.13
N ASP A 70 -15.87 5.67 2.45
CA ASP A 70 -15.98 4.35 1.83
C ASP A 70 -16.15 4.46 0.33
N LEU A 71 -17.00 5.37 -0.12
CA LEU A 71 -17.24 5.53 -1.54
C LEU A 71 -16.01 6.04 -2.26
N ILE A 72 -15.29 6.98 -1.65
CA ILE A 72 -14.08 7.51 -2.25
C ILE A 72 -13.06 6.39 -2.39
N LEU A 73 -12.86 5.59 -1.36
CA LEU A 73 -11.89 4.51 -1.42
C LEU A 73 -12.29 3.45 -2.44
N ALA A 74 -13.58 3.12 -2.50
CA ALA A 74 -14.04 2.11 -3.45
C ALA A 74 -13.83 2.57 -4.89
N ARG A 75 -14.14 3.82 -5.18
CA ARG A 75 -13.95 4.35 -6.52
C ARG A 75 -12.48 4.46 -6.89
N THR A 76 -11.66 4.80 -5.92
CA THR A 76 -10.22 4.88 -6.15
C THR A 76 -9.66 3.51 -6.48
N GLU A 77 -10.08 2.49 -5.74
CA GLU A 77 -9.62 1.14 -6.02
C GLU A 77 -10.06 0.69 -7.41
N ALA A 78 -11.31 0.94 -7.76
CA ALA A 78 -11.81 0.55 -9.07
C ALA A 78 -11.03 1.24 -10.19
N GLY A 79 -10.69 2.51 -9.99
CA GLY A 79 -9.91 3.23 -10.99
C GLY A 79 -8.51 2.68 -11.13
N LEU A 80 -7.88 2.32 -10.04
CA LEU A 80 -6.53 1.76 -10.09
C LEU A 80 -6.52 0.37 -10.73
N ALA A 81 -7.56 -0.41 -10.51
CA ALA A 81 -7.64 -1.75 -11.05
C ALA A 81 -8.18 -1.80 -12.48
N ALA A 82 -8.58 -0.65 -13.01
CA ALA A 82 -9.15 -0.62 -14.36
C ALA A 82 -8.10 -0.96 -15.40
N ASP A 83 -8.56 -1.47 -16.54
CA ASP A 83 -7.66 -1.83 -17.64
C ASP A 83 -6.85 -0.61 -18.03
N GLY A 84 -5.57 -0.79 -18.19
CA GLY A 84 -4.69 0.29 -18.63
C GLY A 84 -4.19 1.20 -17.53
N ALA A 85 -4.67 1.03 -16.30
CA ALA A 85 -4.21 1.86 -15.21
C ALA A 85 -2.82 1.47 -14.71
N GLY A 86 -2.40 0.23 -14.97
CA GLY A 86 -1.05 -0.17 -14.62
C GLY A 86 -0.88 -0.87 -13.29
N PHE A 87 -1.98 -1.19 -12.61
CA PHE A 87 -1.93 -1.89 -11.32
C PHE A 87 -2.74 -3.17 -11.40
N SER A 88 -2.25 -4.22 -10.75
CA SER A 88 -3.05 -5.41 -10.62
C SER A 88 -4.15 -5.17 -9.58
N ALA A 89 -5.13 -6.07 -9.54
CA ALA A 89 -6.18 -5.94 -8.54
C ALA A 89 -5.60 -5.98 -7.14
N GLY A 90 -4.63 -6.85 -6.90
CA GLY A 90 -3.99 -6.92 -5.59
C GLY A 90 -3.21 -5.66 -5.24
N GLU A 91 -2.53 -5.09 -6.23
CA GLU A 91 -1.83 -3.84 -6.01
C GLU A 91 -2.79 -2.70 -5.76
N ALA A 92 -3.90 -2.65 -6.50
CA ALA A 92 -4.89 -1.61 -6.28
C ALA A 92 -5.46 -1.68 -4.86
N ALA A 93 -5.76 -2.88 -4.41
CA ALA A 93 -6.25 -3.07 -3.04
C ALA A 93 -5.20 -2.62 -2.03
N TRP A 94 -3.94 -2.96 -2.27
CA TRP A 94 -2.88 -2.55 -1.36
C TRP A 94 -2.74 -1.03 -1.30
N VAL A 95 -2.78 -0.37 -2.47
CA VAL A 95 -2.65 1.09 -2.53
C VAL A 95 -3.77 1.75 -1.74
N VAL A 96 -4.99 1.26 -1.90
CA VAL A 96 -6.13 1.87 -1.21
C VAL A 96 -6.06 1.64 0.28
N THR A 97 -5.60 0.46 0.70
CA THR A 97 -5.42 0.20 2.13
C THR A 97 -4.36 1.13 2.72
N ARG A 98 -3.26 1.30 2.00
CA ARG A 98 -2.21 2.21 2.45
C ARG A 98 -2.72 3.65 2.47
N LEU A 99 -3.48 4.03 1.45
CA LEU A 99 -4.06 5.37 1.36
C LEU A 99 -4.98 5.63 2.55
N ALA A 100 -5.84 4.66 2.88
CA ALA A 100 -6.73 4.81 4.03
C ALA A 100 -5.93 4.99 5.31
N GLU A 101 -4.83 4.27 5.43
CA GLU A 101 -3.95 4.41 6.57
C GLU A 101 -3.37 5.82 6.66
N LEU A 102 -2.91 6.34 5.52
CA LEU A 102 -2.34 7.69 5.48
C LEU A 102 -3.39 8.76 5.79
N LEU A 103 -4.62 8.52 5.37
CA LEU A 103 -5.72 9.45 5.61
C LEU A 103 -6.31 9.32 7.01
N GLY A 104 -6.08 8.19 7.66
CA GLY A 104 -6.71 7.91 8.94
C GLY A 104 -8.16 7.53 8.79
N TRP A 105 -8.56 7.00 7.65
CA TRP A 105 -9.94 6.62 7.37
C TRP A 105 -10.15 5.14 7.65
N PRO A 106 -11.33 4.75 8.15
CA PRO A 106 -11.63 3.32 8.28
C PRO A 106 -11.66 2.64 6.94
N HIS A 107 -11.21 1.40 6.89
CA HIS A 107 -11.20 0.65 5.65
C HIS A 107 -11.15 -0.83 6.00
N ALA A 108 -11.93 -1.62 5.27
CA ALA A 108 -12.00 -3.06 5.54
C ALA A 108 -10.64 -3.73 5.42
N GLY A 109 -9.78 -3.20 4.54
CA GLY A 109 -8.44 -3.75 4.40
C GLY A 109 -7.51 -3.43 5.55
N LEU A 110 -7.88 -2.48 6.41
CA LEU A 110 -7.11 -2.18 7.60
C LEU A 110 -7.60 -3.08 8.71
N VAL A 111 -7.08 -4.28 8.73
CA VAL A 111 -7.52 -5.27 9.69
C VAL A 111 -6.93 -4.95 11.03
N PRO A 112 -7.73 -4.89 12.08
CA PRO A 112 -7.18 -4.67 13.40
C PRO A 112 -6.21 -5.77 13.73
N PRO A 113 -5.27 -5.51 14.62
CA PRO A 113 -4.32 -6.54 15.01
C PRO A 113 -5.06 -7.79 15.45
N PRO A 114 -4.51 -8.92 15.16
CA PRO A 114 -5.19 -10.17 15.49
C PRO A 114 -5.50 -10.33 16.96
N GLU A 115 -4.72 -9.67 17.75
CA GLU A 115 -4.95 -9.78 19.16
C GLU A 115 -6.11 -8.92 19.57
N GLN A 116 -6.76 -8.31 18.65
CA GLN A 116 -7.96 -7.56 18.93
C GLN A 116 -9.18 -8.42 18.80
N PRO A 117 -9.12 -9.68 19.08
CA PRO A 117 -10.36 -10.41 19.11
C PRO A 117 -11.21 -9.80 20.18
N PRO A 118 -12.49 -9.87 20.03
CA PRO A 118 -13.33 -9.37 21.09
C PRO A 118 -12.89 -10.05 22.34
N PRO A 119 -12.84 -9.31 23.41
CA PRO A 119 -12.52 -9.91 24.66
C PRO A 119 -13.51 -11.00 24.95
N ARG A 120 -13.06 -12.00 25.64
CA ARG A 120 -13.95 -13.07 25.91
C ARG A 120 -15.11 -12.69 26.73
N TRP A 121 -14.97 -11.66 27.52
CA TRP A 121 -16.08 -11.20 28.31
C TRP A 121 -17.08 -10.43 27.46
N ALA A 122 -16.74 -10.15 26.26
CA ALA A 122 -17.66 -9.41 25.41
C ALA A 122 -18.62 -10.36 24.74
#